data_e36a6a5290edd6963c8681d277dd3096
#
_entry.id   e36a6a5290edd6963c8681d277dd3096
#
_cell.length_a   1.000
_cell.length_b   1.000
_cell.length_c   1.000
_cell.angle_alpha   90.00
_cell.angle_beta   90.00
_cell.angle_gamma   90.00
#
_symmetry.space_group_name_H-M   'P 1'
#
loop_
_entity.id
_entity.type
_entity.pdbx_description
1 polymer ?
#
loop_
_entity_poly.entity_id
_entity_poly.type
_entity_poly.pdbx_seq_one_letter_code
_entity_poly.pdbx_strand_id
1 'polypeptide(L)'
;MTAESLEKNEAVLQGGLKSLEICKRHGVSVGYGSDLLGELHWDQSREFTLRREVVAPIEIIRSATTIAAQILRLEGKVGTLAPGAFADLLVVDGDPLQDLALLEDQGKHLSVIMKAGKFHKRRLH
;
A
#
# COMPACT_ATOMS: atom_id res chain seq x y z
N MET A 1 26.35 6.34 -8.73
CA MET A 1 25.56 7.35 -7.99
C MET A 1 26.54 8.22 -7.23
N THR A 2 26.49 9.55 -7.38
CA THR A 2 27.40 10.47 -6.69
C THR A 2 26.99 10.66 -5.23
N ALA A 3 27.91 11.07 -4.35
CA ALA A 3 27.62 11.36 -2.94
C ALA A 3 26.50 12.41 -2.80
N GLU A 4 26.53 13.45 -3.62
CA GLU A 4 25.49 14.49 -3.69
C GLU A 4 24.10 13.93 -4.07
N SER A 5 24.03 12.95 -4.95
CA SER A 5 22.80 12.26 -5.35
C SER A 5 22.23 11.40 -4.22
N LEU A 6 23.07 10.78 -3.41
CA LEU A 6 22.65 10.01 -2.24
C LEU A 6 22.10 10.92 -1.14
N GLU A 7 22.76 12.06 -0.89
CA GLU A 7 22.32 13.04 0.10
C GLU A 7 20.97 13.67 -0.26
N LYS A 8 20.73 13.98 -1.55
CA LYS A 8 19.45 14.46 -2.04
C LYS A 8 18.35 13.40 -1.90
N ASN A 9 18.63 12.15 -2.21
CA ASN A 9 17.66 11.06 -2.07
C ASN A 9 17.26 10.85 -0.60
N GLU A 10 18.22 10.90 0.31
CA GLU A 10 17.95 10.81 1.75
C GLU A 10 17.07 11.96 2.23
N ALA A 11 17.39 13.20 1.83
CA ALA A 11 16.60 14.37 2.17
C ALA A 11 15.16 14.29 1.64
N VAL A 12 14.94 13.73 0.44
CA VAL A 12 13.62 13.51 -0.15
C VAL A 12 12.84 12.46 0.65
N LEU A 13 13.47 11.35 1.03
CA LEU A 13 12.86 10.30 1.82
C LEU A 13 12.41 10.84 3.19
N GLN A 14 13.30 11.54 3.90
CA GLN A 14 12.99 12.15 5.19
C GLN A 14 11.89 13.21 5.08
N GLY A 15 11.90 14.01 4.01
CA GLY A 15 10.83 14.97 3.70
C GLY A 15 9.49 14.28 3.48
N GLY A 16 9.46 13.13 2.79
CA GLY A 16 8.26 12.31 2.57
C GLY A 16 7.68 11.78 3.88
N LEU A 17 8.49 11.17 4.73
CA LEU A 17 8.06 10.67 6.05
C LEU A 17 7.53 11.80 6.94
N LYS A 18 8.22 12.95 6.96
CA LYS A 18 7.77 14.11 7.71
C LYS A 18 6.43 14.67 7.22
N SER A 19 6.19 14.67 5.90
CA SER A 19 4.89 15.09 5.37
C SER A 19 3.76 14.15 5.76
N LEU A 20 3.99 12.84 5.82
CA LEU A 20 3.01 11.87 6.35
C LEU A 20 2.68 12.15 7.83
N GLU A 21 3.67 12.45 8.66
CA GLU A 21 3.45 12.84 10.06
C GLU A 21 2.60 14.12 10.17
N ILE A 22 2.88 15.12 9.35
CA ILE A 22 2.12 16.38 9.33
C ILE A 22 0.67 16.11 8.93
N CYS A 23 0.45 15.35 7.85
CA CYS A 23 -0.90 14.96 7.40
C CYS A 23 -1.66 14.22 8.52
N LYS A 24 -1.02 13.25 9.17
CA LYS A 24 -1.62 12.51 10.29
C LYS A 24 -1.99 13.44 11.45
N ARG A 25 -1.10 14.35 11.84
CA ARG A 25 -1.33 15.32 12.93
C ARG A 25 -2.52 16.24 12.65
N HIS A 26 -2.73 16.60 11.40
CA HIS A 26 -3.81 17.49 10.97
C HIS A 26 -5.06 16.76 10.46
N GLY A 27 -5.14 15.44 10.59
CA GLY A 27 -6.30 14.65 10.17
C GLY A 27 -6.52 14.63 8.65
N VAL A 28 -5.49 14.87 7.87
CA VAL A 28 -5.57 14.81 6.40
C VAL A 28 -5.55 13.36 5.94
N SER A 29 -6.55 12.97 5.16
CA SER A 29 -6.59 11.63 4.55
C SER A 29 -5.53 11.50 3.46
N VAL A 30 -4.68 10.48 3.59
CA VAL A 30 -3.60 10.19 2.65
C VAL A 30 -3.84 8.83 2.00
N GLY A 31 -3.96 8.80 0.67
CA GLY A 31 -4.00 7.57 -0.11
C GLY A 31 -2.62 6.94 -0.26
N TYR A 32 -2.62 5.65 -0.62
CA TYR A 32 -1.41 4.94 -1.01
C TYR A 32 -1.13 5.20 -2.49
N GLY A 33 0.12 5.49 -2.84
CA GLY A 33 0.55 5.65 -4.22
C GLY A 33 2.03 5.95 -4.29
N SER A 34 2.79 5.11 -5.00
CA SER A 34 4.25 5.20 -5.08
C SER A 34 4.76 6.17 -6.15
N ASP A 35 3.94 6.45 -7.17
CA ASP A 35 4.31 7.24 -8.36
C ASP A 35 5.60 6.75 -9.07
N LEU A 36 5.93 5.48 -8.92
CA LEU A 36 7.09 4.87 -9.56
C LEU A 36 6.81 4.54 -11.03
N LEU A 37 7.74 4.91 -11.90
CA LEU A 37 7.62 4.74 -13.35
C LEU A 37 8.62 3.69 -13.90
N GLY A 38 8.28 3.08 -15.04
CA GLY A 38 9.14 2.17 -15.76
C GLY A 38 9.55 0.95 -14.94
N GLU A 39 10.81 0.63 -14.91
CA GLU A 39 11.36 -0.52 -14.19
C GLU A 39 11.19 -0.42 -12.68
N LEU A 40 11.01 0.78 -12.14
CA LEU A 40 10.78 1.00 -10.71
C LEU A 40 9.39 0.52 -10.24
N HIS A 41 8.48 0.18 -11.14
CA HIS A 41 7.18 -0.42 -10.78
C HIS A 41 7.31 -1.68 -9.93
N TRP A 42 8.42 -2.40 -10.03
CA TRP A 42 8.69 -3.59 -9.21
C TRP A 42 8.82 -3.26 -7.73
N ASP A 43 9.18 -2.03 -7.39
CA ASP A 43 9.38 -1.56 -6.02
C ASP A 43 8.15 -0.84 -5.42
N GLN A 44 7.04 -0.74 -6.14
CA GLN A 44 5.87 0.03 -5.69
C GLN A 44 5.29 -0.45 -4.35
N SER A 45 5.41 -1.73 -4.02
CA SER A 45 4.91 -2.30 -2.77
C SER A 45 5.83 -2.04 -1.56
N ARG A 46 7.06 -1.57 -1.76
CA ARG A 46 7.99 -1.21 -0.67
C ARG A 46 7.48 -0.04 0.18
N GLU A 47 6.56 0.74 -0.35
CA GLU A 47 5.94 1.83 0.39
C GLU A 47 5.15 1.34 1.62
N PHE A 48 4.69 0.09 1.64
CA PHE A 48 4.05 -0.51 2.82
C PHE A 48 4.98 -0.51 4.03
N THR A 49 6.23 -0.92 3.86
CA THR A 49 7.19 -0.96 4.95
C THR A 49 7.82 0.41 5.23
N LEU A 50 8.07 1.24 4.22
CA LEU A 50 8.61 2.58 4.39
C LEU A 50 7.71 3.46 5.27
N ARG A 51 6.40 3.45 5.05
CA ARG A 51 5.43 4.23 5.84
C ARG A 51 5.34 3.80 7.29
N ARG A 52 5.75 2.56 7.62
CA ARG A 52 5.69 1.99 8.97
C ARG A 52 6.50 2.80 9.99
N GLU A 53 7.49 3.55 9.56
CA GLU A 53 8.30 4.40 10.45
C GLU A 53 7.46 5.47 11.16
N VAL A 54 6.38 5.95 10.53
CA VAL A 54 5.57 7.06 11.03
C VAL A 54 4.07 6.78 11.09
N VAL A 55 3.61 5.69 10.45
CA VAL A 55 2.18 5.34 10.34
C VAL A 55 1.95 3.92 10.84
N ALA A 56 0.88 3.70 11.60
CA ALA A 56 0.53 2.37 12.09
C ALA A 56 0.10 1.43 10.93
N PRO A 57 0.40 0.10 11.00
CA PRO A 57 0.09 -0.84 9.93
C PRO A 57 -1.35 -0.81 9.44
N ILE A 58 -2.32 -0.73 10.34
CA ILE A 58 -3.74 -0.66 9.97
C ILE A 58 -4.07 0.60 9.16
N GLU A 59 -3.46 1.75 9.48
CA GLU A 59 -3.66 3.00 8.76
C GLU A 59 -3.03 2.94 7.37
N ILE A 60 -1.89 2.25 7.23
CA ILE A 60 -1.23 2.01 5.94
C ILE A 60 -2.12 1.15 5.05
N ILE A 61 -2.67 0.04 5.56
CA ILE A 61 -3.59 -0.82 4.82
C ILE A 61 -4.87 -0.05 4.44
N ARG A 62 -5.42 0.75 5.34
CA ARG A 62 -6.57 1.62 5.04
C ARG A 62 -6.25 2.63 3.94
N SER A 63 -5.05 3.19 3.91
CA SER A 63 -4.63 4.13 2.86
C SER A 63 -4.63 3.51 1.47
N ALA A 64 -4.35 2.20 1.37
CA ALA A 64 -4.37 1.43 0.13
C ALA A 64 -5.75 0.82 -0.21
N THR A 65 -6.71 0.90 0.68
CA THR A 65 -8.04 0.29 0.54
C THR A 65 -9.17 1.31 0.70
N THR A 66 -9.71 1.46 1.91
CA THR A 66 -10.90 2.28 2.17
C THR A 66 -10.65 3.77 1.94
N ILE A 67 -9.49 4.31 2.33
CA ILE A 67 -9.16 5.73 2.12
C ILE A 67 -8.94 6.00 0.62
N ALA A 68 -8.23 5.11 -0.09
CA ALA A 68 -8.07 5.22 -1.53
C ALA A 68 -9.43 5.20 -2.25
N ALA A 69 -10.36 4.33 -1.82
CA ALA A 69 -11.72 4.28 -2.35
C ALA A 69 -12.47 5.60 -2.14
N GLN A 70 -12.32 6.25 -0.96
CA GLN A 70 -12.91 7.56 -0.69
C GLN A 70 -12.35 8.65 -1.62
N ILE A 71 -11.03 8.71 -1.78
CA ILE A 71 -10.36 9.68 -2.66
C ILE A 71 -10.85 9.53 -4.11
N LEU A 72 -11.07 8.29 -4.56
CA LEU A 72 -11.56 7.96 -5.89
C LEU A 72 -13.09 8.05 -6.03
N ARG A 73 -13.82 8.35 -4.95
CA ARG A 73 -15.30 8.34 -4.89
C ARG A 73 -15.90 6.99 -5.30
N LEU A 74 -15.28 5.91 -4.85
CA LEU A 74 -15.68 4.53 -5.10
C LEU A 74 -15.98 3.77 -3.81
N GLU A 75 -16.37 4.49 -2.74
CA GLU A 75 -16.74 3.87 -1.46
C GLU A 75 -17.85 2.83 -1.63
N GLY A 76 -17.71 1.73 -0.93
CA GLY A 76 -18.63 0.60 -1.02
C GLY A 76 -18.55 -0.20 -2.33
N LYS A 77 -17.71 0.21 -3.29
CA LYS A 77 -17.48 -0.52 -4.54
C LYS A 77 -16.14 -1.24 -4.55
N VAL A 78 -15.08 -0.58 -4.05
CA VAL A 78 -13.73 -1.12 -3.95
C VAL A 78 -13.15 -0.86 -2.56
N GLY A 79 -12.05 -1.52 -2.23
CA GLY A 79 -11.32 -1.32 -0.97
C GLY A 79 -12.04 -1.89 0.26
N THR A 80 -13.09 -2.67 0.09
CA THR A 80 -13.86 -3.31 1.16
C THR A 80 -14.44 -4.64 0.71
N LEU A 81 -14.62 -5.56 1.66
CA LEU A 81 -15.32 -6.83 1.47
C LEU A 81 -16.74 -6.67 2.04
N ALA A 82 -17.69 -6.30 1.20
CA ALA A 82 -19.06 -6.08 1.60
C ALA A 82 -20.03 -6.51 0.49
N PRO A 83 -21.29 -6.87 0.81
CA PRO A 83 -22.31 -7.12 -0.20
C PRO A 83 -22.47 -5.92 -1.14
N GLY A 84 -22.43 -6.16 -2.45
CA GLY A 84 -22.55 -5.13 -3.48
C GLY A 84 -21.22 -4.47 -3.89
N ALA A 85 -20.12 -4.75 -3.21
CA ALA A 85 -18.78 -4.38 -3.66
C ALA A 85 -18.26 -5.33 -4.74
N PHE A 86 -17.28 -4.87 -5.53
CA PHE A 86 -16.57 -5.76 -6.44
C PHE A 86 -15.81 -6.84 -5.65
N ALA A 87 -15.77 -8.05 -6.21
CA ALA A 87 -15.01 -9.14 -5.62
C ALA A 87 -13.51 -8.98 -5.90
N ASP A 88 -12.92 -7.97 -5.27
CA ASP A 88 -11.50 -7.66 -5.27
C ASP A 88 -10.94 -8.03 -3.91
N LEU A 89 -10.12 -9.08 -3.83
CA LEU A 89 -9.57 -9.53 -2.56
C LEU A 89 -8.17 -10.14 -2.70
N LEU A 90 -7.45 -10.08 -1.60
CA LEU A 90 -6.18 -10.75 -1.41
C LEU A 90 -6.30 -11.70 -0.22
N VAL A 91 -5.70 -12.90 -0.33
CA VAL A 91 -5.44 -13.77 0.82
C VAL A 91 -3.94 -13.74 1.09
N VAL A 92 -3.59 -13.25 2.27
CA VAL A 92 -2.20 -13.06 2.70
C VAL A 92 -1.78 -14.26 3.55
N ASP A 93 -0.59 -14.81 3.30
CA ASP A 93 -0.02 -15.92 4.05
C ASP A 93 0.62 -15.41 5.35
N GLY A 94 -0.21 -15.01 6.30
CA GLY A 94 0.18 -14.44 7.58
C GLY A 94 -0.65 -13.22 7.97
N ASP A 95 -0.23 -12.51 9.02
CA ASP A 95 -0.92 -11.31 9.51
C ASP A 95 -0.18 -10.03 9.05
N PRO A 96 -0.70 -9.31 8.05
CA PRO A 96 -0.06 -8.10 7.55
C PRO A 96 -0.10 -6.93 8.55
N LEU A 97 -0.90 -7.02 9.63
CA LEU A 97 -0.86 -6.03 10.72
C LEU A 97 0.38 -6.20 11.60
N GLN A 98 0.93 -7.40 11.66
CA GLN A 98 2.17 -7.70 12.36
C GLN A 98 3.39 -7.52 11.45
N ASP A 99 3.26 -7.91 10.19
CA ASP A 99 4.34 -7.85 9.20
C ASP A 99 3.86 -7.35 7.85
N LEU A 100 4.07 -6.07 7.57
CA LEU A 100 3.71 -5.43 6.30
C LEU A 100 4.55 -5.93 5.11
N ALA A 101 5.73 -6.54 5.34
CA ALA A 101 6.54 -7.09 4.26
C ALA A 101 5.84 -8.25 3.53
N LEU A 102 4.82 -8.87 4.14
CA LEU A 102 3.95 -9.84 3.47
C LEU A 102 3.19 -9.26 2.25
N LEU A 103 3.08 -7.94 2.15
CA LEU A 103 2.46 -7.24 1.01
C LEU A 103 3.46 -6.83 -0.07
N GLU A 104 4.75 -7.07 0.15
CA GLU A 104 5.84 -6.78 -0.80
C GLU A 104 6.14 -7.94 -1.76
N ASP A 105 7.28 -7.90 -2.42
CA ASP A 105 7.83 -8.96 -3.27
C ASP A 105 6.86 -9.47 -4.34
N GLN A 106 6.17 -8.53 -5.03
CA GLN A 106 5.28 -8.84 -6.15
C GLN A 106 4.21 -9.90 -5.80
N GLY A 107 3.73 -9.86 -4.55
CA GLY A 107 2.71 -10.79 -4.07
C GLY A 107 3.22 -12.20 -3.78
N LYS A 108 4.49 -12.37 -3.48
CA LYS A 108 5.08 -13.67 -3.10
C LYS A 108 4.30 -14.36 -1.97
N HIS A 109 3.89 -13.59 -0.97
CA HIS A 109 3.16 -14.04 0.21
C HIS A 109 1.63 -13.90 0.08
N LEU A 110 1.12 -13.74 -1.14
CA LEU A 110 -0.32 -13.74 -1.42
C LEU A 110 -0.71 -15.09 -2.00
N SER A 111 -1.52 -15.88 -1.29
CA SER A 111 -2.07 -17.16 -1.78
C SER A 111 -3.16 -16.95 -2.82
N VAL A 112 -3.94 -15.87 -2.69
CA VAL A 112 -4.99 -15.53 -3.63
C VAL A 112 -4.90 -14.05 -4.01
N ILE A 113 -5.03 -13.79 -5.31
CA ILE A 113 -5.27 -12.48 -5.87
C ILE A 113 -6.51 -12.58 -6.76
N MET A 114 -7.60 -11.92 -6.37
CA MET A 114 -8.84 -11.88 -7.12
C MET A 114 -9.18 -10.44 -7.47
N LYS A 115 -9.62 -10.21 -8.70
CA LYS A 115 -10.14 -8.93 -9.19
C LYS A 115 -11.41 -9.15 -9.99
N ALA A 116 -12.47 -8.41 -9.64
CA ALA A 116 -13.79 -8.52 -10.24
C ALA A 116 -14.31 -9.97 -10.31
N GLY A 117 -14.06 -10.76 -9.26
CA GLY A 117 -14.43 -12.17 -9.19
C GLY A 117 -13.57 -13.14 -10.00
N LYS A 118 -12.53 -12.67 -10.68
CA LYS A 118 -11.58 -13.49 -11.44
C LYS A 118 -10.30 -13.71 -10.65
N PHE A 119 -9.84 -14.97 -10.58
CA PHE A 119 -8.56 -15.30 -10.00
C PHE A 119 -7.41 -14.92 -10.94
N HIS A 120 -6.50 -14.07 -10.47
CA HIS A 120 -5.21 -13.80 -11.10
C HIS A 120 -4.11 -14.68 -10.50
N LYS A 121 -4.26 -15.06 -9.22
CA LYS A 121 -3.42 -16.03 -8.52
C LYS A 121 -4.30 -16.86 -7.60
N ARG A 122 -4.09 -18.18 -7.58
CA ARG A 122 -4.77 -19.11 -6.69
C ARG A 122 -3.82 -20.23 -6.29
N ARG A 123 -3.33 -20.19 -5.08
CA ARG A 123 -2.47 -21.23 -4.45
C ARG A 123 -3.08 -21.63 -3.11
N LEU A 124 -4.31 -22.17 -3.17
CA LEU A 124 -4.95 -22.78 -2.02
C LEU A 124 -4.60 -24.27 -2.03
N HIS A 125 -4.06 -24.75 -0.92
CA HIS A 125 -3.76 -26.16 -0.69
C HIS A 125 -4.95 -26.86 -0.02
#